data_b7e5e5bf50af625b480be5ac9b1e548b
#
_entry.id   b7e5e5bf50af625b480be5ac9b1e548b
#
_cell.length_a   1.000
_cell.length_b   1.000
_cell.length_c   1.000
_cell.angle_alpha   90.00
_cell.angle_beta   90.00
_cell.angle_gamma   90.00
#
_symmetry.space_group_name_H-M   'P 1'
#
loop_
_entity.id
_entity.type
_entity.pdbx_description
1 polymer ?
#
loop_
_entity_poly.entity_id
_entity_poly.type
_entity_poly.pdbx_seq_one_letter_code
_entity_poly.pdbx_strand_id
1 'polypeptide(L)'
;MFGFAQHLFGLSRGTKRLIQVAFDALAIVFCFWLAMALRLDGNVMAMTARPWLVLIPVIPVTIFAFVMLGLYRAVIRYMADRAVRTVAIGVLISAVAMFALSQGLNLRVPRSVPGIYLALLLIVVGGTRFVMRGIYLSTQAATREPVLIYGAGEAGRQVLQALEQSRNYRPALFVDDNGKLSGSEIGGVRIVRPEQARARIKNLGIKTALIAIPDSNPAGRRHAAQVLADLGLEVRVIPNMSDLVSGRVRISELRRITVEELLGREPVPPLPDLMSKTTHGKSVMVTGAGGSIGSELCRQILEQKPSKLVLFENSEFALYRILEDLQAWLAPRDHPTELIPILGSVTHEGRVARAITENAVETLFHAAAFKHVPLVEANILEGLRNNVFGTKCVAEAAGRLGVKNFTLISTDKAVRPTNVMGATKRVAELVMQATAKAYPHTRFCAVRFGNVLGSSGSVIPKFTDQIRRGGPITLTDPEITRYFMTIPEAAQLVIQANAMAQAGEIYLLDMGEPIKILELARTMARLQGRETYIAGQEAPIADGLAIEITGLRPGEKLYEELLVDDGAETTAHPRIMLEPAQNATDPSDTPRALAALEAALQAEDAAQALALLRDMPIAYAYPRE
;
A
#
# COMPACT_ATOMS: atom_id res chain seq x y z
N MET A 1 -36.16 -13.20 18.53
CA MET A 1 -36.23 -11.71 18.51
C MET A 1 -35.48 -11.11 17.32
N PHE A 2 -34.25 -11.52 16.99
CA PHE A 2 -33.46 -10.96 15.89
C PHE A 2 -34.09 -11.10 14.48
N GLY A 3 -34.73 -12.24 14.14
CA GLY A 3 -35.34 -12.45 12.83
C GLY A 3 -36.54 -11.53 12.54
N PHE A 4 -37.36 -11.22 13.55
CA PHE A 4 -38.51 -10.32 13.42
C PHE A 4 -38.05 -8.86 13.21
N ALA A 5 -36.99 -8.44 13.89
CA ALA A 5 -36.43 -7.10 13.72
C ALA A 5 -35.83 -6.89 12.32
N GLN A 6 -35.14 -7.90 11.76
CA GLN A 6 -34.60 -7.85 10.40
C GLN A 6 -35.72 -7.70 9.36
N HIS A 7 -36.83 -8.42 9.53
CA HIS A 7 -37.97 -8.34 8.63
C HIS A 7 -38.63 -6.96 8.67
N LEU A 8 -38.77 -6.38 9.88
CA LEU A 8 -39.33 -5.05 10.09
C LEU A 8 -38.45 -3.95 9.45
N PHE A 9 -37.11 -4.10 9.53
CA PHE A 9 -36.17 -3.17 8.91
C PHE A 9 -36.06 -3.32 7.37
N GLY A 10 -36.54 -4.43 6.80
CA GLY A 10 -36.61 -4.67 5.36
C GLY A 10 -37.82 -4.02 4.65
N LEU A 11 -38.87 -3.64 5.39
CA LEU A 11 -40.13 -3.11 4.85
C LEU A 11 -39.95 -1.76 4.12
N SER A 12 -40.91 -1.44 3.21
CA SER A 12 -40.94 -0.16 2.53
C SER A 12 -41.07 1.03 3.48
N ARG A 13 -40.60 2.22 3.06
CA ARG A 13 -40.68 3.44 3.88
C ARG A 13 -42.13 3.80 4.26
N GLY A 14 -43.08 3.57 3.36
CA GLY A 14 -44.50 3.81 3.60
C GLY A 14 -45.06 2.89 4.69
N THR A 15 -44.78 1.59 4.59
CA THR A 15 -45.23 0.58 5.55
C THR A 15 -44.68 0.83 6.94
N LYS A 16 -43.39 1.18 7.06
CA LYS A 16 -42.77 1.55 8.35
C LYS A 16 -43.44 2.75 9.00
N ARG A 17 -43.76 3.77 8.20
CA ARG A 17 -44.45 4.98 8.69
C ARG A 17 -45.87 4.65 9.18
N LEU A 18 -46.60 3.81 8.44
CA LEU A 18 -47.94 3.38 8.82
C LEU A 18 -47.91 2.61 10.18
N ILE A 19 -46.96 1.67 10.33
CA ILE A 19 -46.79 0.91 11.57
C ILE A 19 -46.48 1.86 12.76
N GLN A 20 -45.63 2.86 12.57
CA GLN A 20 -45.30 3.84 13.60
C GLN A 20 -46.49 4.71 14.01
N VAL A 21 -47.27 5.19 13.02
CA VAL A 21 -48.47 5.98 13.29
C VAL A 21 -49.51 5.15 14.01
N ALA A 22 -49.74 3.89 13.58
CA ALA A 22 -50.67 2.98 14.25
C ALA A 22 -50.25 2.69 15.70
N PHE A 23 -48.95 2.45 15.93
CA PHE A 23 -48.42 2.24 17.27
C PHE A 23 -48.59 3.48 18.15
N ASP A 24 -48.29 4.67 17.64
CA ASP A 24 -48.44 5.91 18.40
C ASP A 24 -49.92 6.21 18.75
N ALA A 25 -50.85 5.92 17.82
CA ALA A 25 -52.28 6.02 18.07
C ALA A 25 -52.72 5.07 19.19
N LEU A 26 -52.28 3.82 19.18
CA LEU A 26 -52.54 2.85 20.24
C LEU A 26 -51.89 3.29 21.59
N ALA A 27 -50.68 3.83 21.53
CA ALA A 27 -50.00 4.36 22.71
C ALA A 27 -50.76 5.52 23.35
N ILE A 28 -51.34 6.42 22.56
CA ILE A 28 -52.19 7.52 23.04
C ILE A 28 -53.40 6.96 23.80
N VAL A 29 -54.11 5.99 23.23
CA VAL A 29 -55.28 5.35 23.85
C VAL A 29 -54.88 4.64 25.14
N PHE A 30 -53.80 3.85 25.11
CA PHE A 30 -53.31 3.12 26.26
C PHE A 30 -52.84 4.05 27.41
N CYS A 31 -52.09 5.09 27.09
CA CYS A 31 -51.60 6.05 28.08
C CYS A 31 -52.76 6.85 28.70
N PHE A 32 -53.79 7.19 27.92
CA PHE A 32 -55.00 7.81 28.45
C PHE A 32 -55.75 6.87 29.38
N TRP A 33 -56.00 5.62 28.97
CA TRP A 33 -56.63 4.61 29.83
C TRP A 33 -55.84 4.43 31.13
N LEU A 34 -54.50 4.26 31.04
CA LEU A 34 -53.66 4.07 32.23
C LEU A 34 -53.65 5.32 33.15
N ALA A 35 -53.62 6.52 32.57
CA ALA A 35 -53.71 7.77 33.34
C ALA A 35 -55.05 7.90 34.09
N MET A 36 -56.14 7.49 33.45
CA MET A 36 -57.46 7.44 34.10
C MET A 36 -57.52 6.36 35.20
N ALA A 37 -56.97 5.18 34.94
CA ALA A 37 -56.90 4.07 35.89
C ALA A 37 -56.11 4.46 37.18
N LEU A 38 -54.95 5.09 37.00
CA LEU A 38 -54.10 5.58 38.08
C LEU A 38 -54.80 6.69 38.90
N ARG A 39 -55.66 7.48 38.27
CA ARG A 39 -56.37 8.57 38.97
C ARG A 39 -57.63 8.10 39.72
N LEU A 40 -58.24 7.01 39.22
CA LEU A 40 -59.50 6.48 39.73
C LEU A 40 -59.31 5.20 40.55
N ASP A 41 -58.14 4.97 41.11
CA ASP A 41 -57.78 3.80 41.94
C ASP A 41 -58.23 2.46 41.34
N GLY A 42 -58.08 2.32 40.03
CA GLY A 42 -58.40 1.08 39.28
C GLY A 42 -59.88 0.93 38.87
N ASN A 43 -60.76 1.80 39.30
CA ASN A 43 -62.21 1.66 39.06
C ASN A 43 -62.64 2.20 37.66
N VAL A 44 -61.91 1.75 36.62
CA VAL A 44 -62.11 2.21 35.23
C VAL A 44 -63.39 1.65 34.60
N MET A 45 -63.93 0.53 35.10
CA MET A 45 -65.18 -0.06 34.59
C MET A 45 -66.41 0.77 34.94
N ALA A 46 -66.35 1.66 35.93
CA ALA A 46 -67.43 2.61 36.29
C ALA A 46 -67.41 3.87 35.39
N MET A 47 -66.50 3.99 34.45
CA MET A 47 -66.40 5.17 33.59
C MET A 47 -67.56 5.25 32.59
N THR A 48 -68.21 6.39 32.55
CA THR A 48 -69.16 6.74 31.46
C THR A 48 -68.38 6.88 30.13
N ALA A 49 -69.06 6.75 28.99
CA ALA A 49 -68.40 6.88 27.67
C ALA A 49 -67.87 8.31 27.38
N ARG A 50 -68.33 9.33 28.10
CA ARG A 50 -68.02 10.76 27.87
C ARG A 50 -66.53 11.10 27.94
N PRO A 51 -65.70 10.68 28.92
CA PRO A 51 -64.27 10.99 28.94
C PRO A 51 -63.50 10.45 27.73
N TRP A 52 -63.92 9.31 27.15
CA TRP A 52 -63.29 8.70 25.98
C TRP A 52 -63.46 9.53 24.70
N LEU A 53 -64.49 10.37 24.62
CA LEU A 53 -64.71 11.23 23.46
C LEU A 53 -63.56 12.24 23.24
N VAL A 54 -62.76 12.53 24.28
CA VAL A 54 -61.57 13.40 24.15
C VAL A 54 -60.53 12.83 23.19
N LEU A 55 -60.43 11.51 23.05
CA LEU A 55 -59.46 10.86 22.20
C LEU A 55 -59.74 11.12 20.70
N ILE A 56 -61.00 11.33 20.30
CA ILE A 56 -61.39 11.57 18.90
C ILE A 56 -60.61 12.75 18.29
N PRO A 57 -60.55 13.93 18.91
CA PRO A 57 -59.74 15.05 18.44
C PRO A 57 -58.26 14.97 18.91
N VAL A 58 -57.92 14.38 20.05
CA VAL A 58 -56.56 14.35 20.58
C VAL A 58 -55.65 13.46 19.74
N ILE A 59 -56.11 12.29 19.26
CA ILE A 59 -55.29 11.39 18.39
C ILE A 59 -54.86 12.11 17.10
N PRO A 60 -55.75 12.66 16.28
CA PRO A 60 -55.34 13.32 15.04
C PRO A 60 -54.47 14.57 15.29
N VAL A 61 -54.75 15.35 16.32
CA VAL A 61 -53.94 16.52 16.72
C VAL A 61 -52.51 16.07 17.10
N THR A 62 -52.36 15.00 17.89
CA THR A 62 -51.05 14.48 18.28
C THR A 62 -50.26 13.92 17.09
N ILE A 63 -50.93 13.11 16.24
CA ILE A 63 -50.29 12.56 15.06
C ILE A 63 -49.90 13.68 14.08
N PHE A 64 -50.74 14.67 13.91
CA PHE A 64 -50.44 15.84 13.08
C PHE A 64 -49.24 16.62 13.65
N ALA A 65 -49.18 16.85 14.94
CA ALA A 65 -48.01 17.47 15.59
C ALA A 65 -46.73 16.66 15.34
N PHE A 66 -46.76 15.34 15.50
CA PHE A 66 -45.61 14.47 15.24
C PHE A 66 -45.19 14.50 13.77
N VAL A 67 -46.12 14.57 12.82
CA VAL A 67 -45.84 14.71 11.37
C VAL A 67 -45.15 16.05 11.08
N MET A 68 -45.71 17.15 11.60
CA MET A 68 -45.19 18.51 11.40
C MET A 68 -43.81 18.70 12.05
N LEU A 69 -43.58 18.14 13.23
CA LEU A 69 -42.28 18.12 13.90
C LEU A 69 -41.27 17.15 13.24
N GLY A 70 -41.69 16.38 12.23
CA GLY A 70 -40.81 15.51 11.48
C GLY A 70 -40.46 14.17 12.12
N LEU A 71 -41.20 13.74 13.19
CA LEU A 71 -40.90 12.50 13.91
C LEU A 71 -40.90 11.26 12.98
N TYR A 72 -41.76 11.22 11.96
CA TYR A 72 -41.87 10.12 11.02
C TYR A 72 -40.98 10.29 9.76
N ARG A 73 -40.24 11.41 9.65
CA ARG A 73 -39.27 11.65 8.57
C ARG A 73 -37.85 11.30 8.99
N ALA A 74 -37.58 11.27 10.28
CA ALA A 74 -36.24 11.04 10.80
C ALA A 74 -35.78 9.60 10.56
N VAL A 75 -34.62 9.46 9.95
CA VAL A 75 -33.93 8.16 9.80
C VAL A 75 -33.45 7.73 11.19
N ILE A 76 -33.80 6.53 11.63
CA ILE A 76 -33.47 5.94 12.95
C ILE A 76 -31.98 6.09 13.31
N ARG A 77 -31.12 6.17 12.31
CA ARG A 77 -29.66 6.28 12.46
C ARG A 77 -29.18 7.59 13.11
N TYR A 78 -29.88 8.72 12.90
CA TYR A 78 -29.42 10.05 13.33
C TYR A 78 -30.30 10.68 14.43
N MET A 79 -31.07 9.85 15.13
CA MET A 79 -32.08 10.29 16.12
C MET A 79 -31.51 10.46 17.53
N ALA A 80 -30.41 11.20 17.79
CA ALA A 80 -30.01 11.43 19.18
C ALA A 80 -30.77 12.60 19.85
N ASP A 81 -30.31 13.83 19.65
CA ASP A 81 -30.81 14.97 20.45
C ASP A 81 -32.06 15.63 19.87
N ARG A 82 -32.22 15.61 18.54
CA ARG A 82 -33.39 16.20 17.88
C ARG A 82 -34.66 15.40 18.13
N ALA A 83 -34.55 14.06 18.18
CA ALA A 83 -35.73 13.22 18.41
C ALA A 83 -36.29 13.36 19.80
N VAL A 84 -35.45 13.49 20.83
CA VAL A 84 -35.90 13.72 22.24
C VAL A 84 -36.71 15.01 22.30
N ARG A 85 -36.19 16.10 21.74
CA ARG A 85 -36.92 17.40 21.70
C ARG A 85 -38.22 17.30 20.91
N THR A 86 -38.21 16.63 19.76
CA THR A 86 -39.40 16.43 18.93
C THR A 86 -40.50 15.66 19.65
N VAL A 87 -40.13 14.55 20.33
CA VAL A 87 -41.10 13.77 21.13
C VAL A 87 -41.61 14.59 22.29
N ALA A 88 -40.76 15.28 23.05
CA ALA A 88 -41.15 16.08 24.19
C ALA A 88 -42.15 17.20 23.82
N ILE A 89 -41.86 17.94 22.75
CA ILE A 89 -42.74 19.00 22.23
C ILE A 89 -44.06 18.42 21.74
N GLY A 90 -44.04 17.33 20.97
CA GLY A 90 -45.26 16.71 20.42
C GLY A 90 -46.16 16.13 21.53
N VAL A 91 -45.57 15.51 22.55
CA VAL A 91 -46.30 14.99 23.71
C VAL A 91 -46.87 16.14 24.57
N LEU A 92 -46.13 17.25 24.69
CA LEU A 92 -46.64 18.45 25.39
C LEU A 92 -47.86 19.03 24.66
N ILE A 93 -47.78 19.16 23.31
CA ILE A 93 -48.92 19.61 22.50
C ILE A 93 -50.11 18.68 22.70
N SER A 94 -49.91 17.37 22.72
CA SER A 94 -50.95 16.38 22.98
C SER A 94 -51.62 16.55 24.34
N ALA A 95 -50.85 16.74 25.40
CA ALA A 95 -51.36 16.93 26.74
C ALA A 95 -52.12 18.26 26.91
N VAL A 96 -51.61 19.33 26.31
CA VAL A 96 -52.29 20.65 26.29
C VAL A 96 -53.60 20.57 25.53
N ALA A 97 -53.61 19.90 24.35
CA ALA A 97 -54.81 19.68 23.56
C ALA A 97 -55.84 18.86 24.37
N MET A 98 -55.40 17.80 25.04
CA MET A 98 -56.27 17.00 25.92
C MET A 98 -56.89 17.85 27.04
N PHE A 99 -56.08 18.67 27.70
CA PHE A 99 -56.55 19.55 28.75
C PHE A 99 -57.59 20.57 28.22
N ALA A 100 -57.26 21.28 27.16
CA ALA A 100 -58.12 22.28 26.55
C ALA A 100 -59.47 21.70 26.05
N LEU A 101 -59.40 20.57 25.34
CA LEU A 101 -60.59 19.89 24.83
C LEU A 101 -61.44 19.28 25.91
N SER A 102 -60.84 18.75 26.99
CA SER A 102 -61.58 18.18 28.11
C SER A 102 -62.37 19.23 28.89
N GLN A 103 -61.82 20.44 29.05
CA GLN A 103 -62.48 21.54 29.74
C GLN A 103 -63.50 22.22 28.80
N GLY A 104 -63.10 22.51 27.54
CA GLY A 104 -63.97 23.20 26.58
C GLY A 104 -65.25 22.44 26.20
N LEU A 105 -65.14 21.10 26.08
CA LEU A 105 -66.28 20.24 25.76
C LEU A 105 -66.94 19.60 27.01
N ASN A 106 -66.54 19.98 28.22
CA ASN A 106 -67.05 19.48 29.51
C ASN A 106 -67.10 17.92 29.54
N LEU A 107 -66.01 17.25 29.15
CA LEU A 107 -65.94 15.78 28.98
C LEU A 107 -65.69 15.03 30.29
N ARG A 108 -65.71 15.71 31.47
CA ARG A 108 -65.47 15.12 32.79
C ARG A 108 -64.17 14.38 32.99
N VAL A 109 -63.09 14.80 32.30
CA VAL A 109 -61.74 14.28 32.52
C VAL A 109 -61.14 15.00 33.74
N PRO A 110 -60.63 14.28 34.73
CA PRO A 110 -60.00 14.89 35.92
C PRO A 110 -58.81 15.76 35.54
N ARG A 111 -58.63 16.93 36.18
CA ARG A 111 -57.60 17.93 35.88
C ARG A 111 -56.16 17.39 35.98
N SER A 112 -55.90 16.33 36.76
CA SER A 112 -54.59 15.68 36.89
C SER A 112 -54.26 14.69 35.78
N VAL A 113 -55.26 14.17 35.05
CA VAL A 113 -55.08 13.15 34.01
C VAL A 113 -54.19 13.63 32.87
N PRO A 114 -54.29 14.84 32.30
CA PRO A 114 -53.38 15.33 31.26
C PRO A 114 -51.92 15.36 31.72
N GLY A 115 -51.60 15.62 32.99
CA GLY A 115 -50.26 15.59 33.54
C GLY A 115 -49.70 14.16 33.64
N ILE A 116 -50.51 13.21 34.12
CA ILE A 116 -50.14 11.79 34.20
C ILE A 116 -49.95 11.22 32.77
N TYR A 117 -50.87 11.54 31.88
CA TYR A 117 -50.84 11.16 30.47
C TYR A 117 -49.57 11.67 29.77
N LEU A 118 -49.14 12.93 30.01
CA LEU A 118 -47.92 13.51 29.49
C LEU A 118 -46.70 12.66 29.88
N ALA A 119 -46.57 12.33 31.17
CA ALA A 119 -45.46 11.52 31.66
C ALA A 119 -45.44 10.11 31.03
N LEU A 120 -46.61 9.45 31.02
CA LEU A 120 -46.74 8.11 30.44
C LEU A 120 -46.47 8.09 28.94
N LEU A 121 -47.00 9.02 28.17
CA LEU A 121 -46.82 9.08 26.72
C LEU A 121 -45.35 9.40 26.36
N LEU A 122 -44.70 10.27 27.14
CA LEU A 122 -43.27 10.54 26.98
C LEU A 122 -42.42 9.29 27.18
N ILE A 123 -42.71 8.48 28.19
CA ILE A 123 -42.03 7.22 28.47
C ILE A 123 -42.28 6.19 27.36
N VAL A 124 -43.55 6.01 26.95
CA VAL A 124 -43.90 4.99 25.97
C VAL A 124 -43.38 5.34 24.57
N VAL A 125 -43.69 6.56 24.10
CA VAL A 125 -43.26 6.97 22.72
C VAL A 125 -41.74 7.21 22.69
N GLY A 126 -41.16 7.84 23.70
CA GLY A 126 -39.72 8.04 23.80
C GLY A 126 -38.95 6.72 23.96
N GLY A 127 -39.39 5.91 24.95
CA GLY A 127 -38.77 4.62 25.25
C GLY A 127 -38.75 3.66 24.06
N THR A 128 -39.87 3.53 23.32
CA THR A 128 -39.92 2.66 22.12
C THR A 128 -38.96 3.14 21.04
N ARG A 129 -38.77 4.43 20.86
CA ARG A 129 -37.77 4.98 19.90
C ARG A 129 -36.35 4.63 20.32
N PHE A 130 -36.03 4.70 21.63
CA PHE A 130 -34.72 4.31 22.14
C PHE A 130 -34.47 2.80 22.00
N VAL A 131 -35.45 1.97 22.36
CA VAL A 131 -35.34 0.51 22.20
C VAL A 131 -35.14 0.11 20.72
N MET A 132 -35.96 0.65 19.82
CA MET A 132 -35.84 0.37 18.39
C MET A 132 -34.49 0.83 17.81
N ARG A 133 -33.94 1.94 18.28
CA ARG A 133 -32.59 2.38 17.93
C ARG A 133 -31.53 1.41 18.44
N GLY A 134 -31.63 0.97 19.69
CA GLY A 134 -30.73 -0.03 20.28
C GLY A 134 -30.70 -1.33 19.46
N ILE A 135 -31.88 -1.86 19.11
CA ILE A 135 -32.01 -3.06 18.27
C ILE A 135 -31.43 -2.83 16.88
N TYR A 136 -31.68 -1.68 16.26
CA TYR A 136 -31.12 -1.36 14.95
C TYR A 136 -29.59 -1.30 14.97
N LEU A 137 -29.01 -0.66 15.97
CA LEU A 137 -27.56 -0.56 16.12
C LEU A 137 -26.92 -1.94 16.42
N SER A 138 -27.55 -2.76 17.25
CA SER A 138 -27.06 -4.10 17.57
C SER A 138 -27.12 -5.06 16.37
N THR A 139 -28.18 -4.99 15.54
CA THR A 139 -28.28 -5.82 14.33
C THR A 139 -27.26 -5.41 13.26
N GLN A 140 -26.96 -4.12 13.11
CA GLN A 140 -25.88 -3.66 12.23
C GLN A 140 -24.50 -4.02 12.74
N ALA A 141 -24.28 -3.98 14.05
CA ALA A 141 -23.00 -4.36 14.64
C ALA A 141 -22.66 -5.86 14.42
N ALA A 142 -23.67 -6.73 14.40
CA ALA A 142 -23.50 -8.16 14.19
C ALA A 142 -23.09 -8.54 12.75
N THR A 143 -23.36 -7.69 11.75
CA THR A 143 -23.02 -7.93 10.34
C THR A 143 -21.69 -7.32 9.91
N ARG A 144 -21.05 -6.50 10.75
CA ARG A 144 -19.78 -5.84 10.47
C ARG A 144 -18.60 -6.70 10.91
N GLU A 145 -17.56 -6.75 10.10
CA GLU A 145 -16.31 -7.43 10.42
C GLU A 145 -15.63 -6.77 11.64
N PRO A 146 -15.33 -7.53 12.72
CA PRO A 146 -14.59 -6.99 13.85
C PRO A 146 -13.14 -6.75 13.46
N VAL A 147 -12.61 -5.55 13.73
CA VAL A 147 -11.22 -5.19 13.43
C VAL A 147 -10.48 -4.76 14.69
N LEU A 148 -9.18 -5.04 14.70
CA LEU A 148 -8.23 -4.55 15.67
C LEU A 148 -7.59 -3.25 15.15
N ILE A 149 -7.36 -2.28 16.03
CA ILE A 149 -6.62 -1.06 15.74
C ILE A 149 -5.32 -1.10 16.53
N TYR A 150 -4.18 -1.03 15.85
CA TYR A 150 -2.87 -0.91 16.48
C TYR A 150 -2.43 0.54 16.56
N GLY A 151 -2.21 1.02 17.77
CA GLY A 151 -1.95 2.42 18.12
C GLY A 151 -3.19 3.10 18.72
N ALA A 152 -3.12 3.42 20.03
CA ALA A 152 -4.20 4.07 20.78
C ALA A 152 -3.97 5.58 20.96
N GLY A 153 -3.07 6.17 20.17
CA GLY A 153 -2.79 7.60 20.12
C GLY A 153 -3.83 8.40 19.34
N GLU A 154 -3.47 9.61 18.93
CA GLU A 154 -4.36 10.51 18.17
C GLU A 154 -4.83 9.88 16.85
N ALA A 155 -3.92 9.27 16.10
CA ALA A 155 -4.25 8.57 14.86
C ALA A 155 -5.26 7.44 15.09
N GLY A 156 -5.11 6.66 16.17
CA GLY A 156 -6.05 5.58 16.52
C GLY A 156 -7.45 6.09 16.85
N ARG A 157 -7.56 7.25 17.52
CA ARG A 157 -8.86 7.89 17.79
C ARG A 157 -9.56 8.32 16.51
N GLN A 158 -8.82 8.87 15.56
CA GLN A 158 -9.35 9.27 14.25
C GLN A 158 -9.83 8.06 13.45
N VAL A 159 -9.06 6.95 13.45
CA VAL A 159 -9.48 5.68 12.85
C VAL A 159 -10.75 5.15 13.49
N LEU A 160 -10.85 5.20 14.81
CA LEU A 160 -12.06 4.79 15.54
C LEU A 160 -13.29 5.57 15.07
N GLN A 161 -13.21 6.90 15.03
CA GLN A 161 -14.32 7.76 14.58
C GLN A 161 -14.75 7.46 13.15
N ALA A 162 -13.78 7.22 12.26
CA ALA A 162 -14.04 6.86 10.88
C ALA A 162 -14.71 5.47 10.76
N LEU A 163 -14.28 4.49 11.58
CA LEU A 163 -14.86 3.14 11.62
C LEU A 163 -16.27 3.11 12.18
N GLU A 164 -16.62 3.99 13.12
CA GLU A 164 -17.99 4.11 13.63
C GLU A 164 -18.99 4.41 12.51
N GLN A 165 -18.57 5.17 11.51
CA GLN A 165 -19.37 5.49 10.31
C GLN A 165 -19.30 4.42 9.22
N SER A 166 -18.38 3.46 9.30
CA SER A 166 -18.21 2.39 8.33
C SER A 166 -19.40 1.44 8.30
N ARG A 167 -19.69 0.90 7.12
CA ARG A 167 -20.70 -0.17 6.94
C ARG A 167 -20.11 -1.58 7.05
N ASN A 168 -18.81 -1.72 6.83
CA ASN A 168 -18.14 -3.01 6.67
C ASN A 168 -17.41 -3.44 7.93
N TYR A 169 -16.81 -2.50 8.66
CA TYR A 169 -15.94 -2.78 9.80
C TYR A 169 -16.51 -2.23 11.10
N ARG A 170 -16.23 -2.92 12.23
CA ARG A 170 -16.46 -2.41 13.58
C ARG A 170 -15.19 -2.50 14.40
N PRO A 171 -14.80 -1.45 15.12
CA PRO A 171 -13.66 -1.52 16.04
C PRO A 171 -14.02 -2.46 17.20
N ALA A 172 -13.15 -3.43 17.48
CA ALA A 172 -13.40 -4.44 18.51
C ALA A 172 -12.32 -4.48 19.59
N LEU A 173 -11.08 -4.07 19.25
CA LEU A 173 -9.94 -4.09 20.15
C LEU A 173 -8.91 -3.05 19.73
N PHE A 174 -8.31 -2.37 20.72
CA PHE A 174 -7.06 -1.64 20.52
C PHE A 174 -5.88 -2.43 21.04
N VAL A 175 -4.75 -2.35 20.32
CA VAL A 175 -3.44 -2.82 20.78
C VAL A 175 -2.48 -1.65 20.79
N ASP A 176 -1.71 -1.49 21.88
CA ASP A 176 -0.71 -0.44 22.00
C ASP A 176 0.46 -0.92 22.88
N ASP A 177 1.68 -0.56 22.50
CA ASP A 177 2.90 -0.92 23.25
C ASP A 177 3.02 -0.14 24.56
N ASN A 178 2.34 1.01 24.67
CA ASN A 178 2.35 1.84 25.86
C ASN A 178 1.56 1.19 27.00
N GLY A 179 2.28 0.57 27.93
CA GLY A 179 1.68 -0.10 29.08
C GLY A 179 0.79 0.77 29.98
N LYS A 180 0.96 2.11 29.93
CA LYS A 180 0.11 3.03 30.71
C LYS A 180 -1.32 3.12 30.20
N LEU A 181 -1.54 2.79 28.93
CA LEU A 181 -2.86 2.79 28.30
C LEU A 181 -3.58 1.44 28.45
N SER A 182 -2.86 0.39 28.79
CA SER A 182 -3.44 -0.96 28.92
C SER A 182 -4.52 -1.01 30.00
N GLY A 183 -5.67 -1.60 29.65
CA GLY A 183 -6.84 -1.68 30.53
C GLY A 183 -7.82 -0.51 30.41
N SER A 184 -7.41 0.60 29.81
CA SER A 184 -8.28 1.74 29.49
C SER A 184 -9.16 1.47 28.29
N GLU A 185 -10.12 2.37 28.02
CA GLU A 185 -11.03 2.30 26.87
C GLU A 185 -11.06 3.62 26.11
N ILE A 186 -11.15 3.53 24.79
CA ILE A 186 -11.40 4.67 23.89
C ILE A 186 -12.70 4.39 23.14
N GLY A 187 -13.71 5.25 23.29
CA GLY A 187 -15.01 5.06 22.62
C GLY A 187 -15.68 3.71 22.93
N GLY A 188 -15.49 3.17 24.16
CA GLY A 188 -16.02 1.87 24.56
C GLY A 188 -15.24 0.66 24.00
N VAL A 189 -14.08 0.88 23.35
CA VAL A 189 -13.19 -0.17 22.84
C VAL A 189 -11.97 -0.29 23.75
N ARG A 190 -11.73 -1.50 24.26
CA ARG A 190 -10.66 -1.76 25.24
C ARG A 190 -9.28 -1.78 24.60
N ILE A 191 -8.29 -1.22 25.32
CA ILE A 191 -6.88 -1.22 24.96
C ILE A 191 -6.18 -2.36 25.71
N VAL A 192 -5.35 -3.14 24.99
CA VAL A 192 -4.53 -4.20 25.56
C VAL A 192 -3.10 -4.15 25.02
N ARG A 193 -2.16 -4.80 25.70
CA ARG A 193 -0.82 -5.00 25.18
C ARG A 193 -0.78 -6.14 24.15
N PRO A 194 0.22 -6.18 23.25
CA PRO A 194 0.38 -7.25 22.26
C PRO A 194 0.31 -8.67 22.87
N GLU A 195 0.95 -8.90 24.01
CA GLU A 195 1.00 -10.20 24.67
C GLU A 195 -0.39 -10.68 25.14
N GLN A 196 -1.28 -9.75 25.46
CA GLN A 196 -2.65 -10.03 25.94
C GLN A 196 -3.67 -10.12 24.80
N ALA A 197 -3.27 -9.77 23.56
CA ALA A 197 -4.18 -9.65 22.44
C ALA A 197 -4.67 -11.01 21.92
N ARG A 198 -3.80 -12.04 21.88
CA ARG A 198 -4.06 -13.34 21.23
C ARG A 198 -5.37 -14.01 21.69
N ALA A 199 -5.59 -14.11 23.00
CA ALA A 199 -6.81 -14.71 23.54
C ALA A 199 -8.06 -13.92 23.17
N ARG A 200 -8.00 -12.59 23.19
CA ARG A 200 -9.11 -11.70 22.85
C ARG A 200 -9.43 -11.71 21.36
N ILE A 201 -8.42 -11.73 20.50
CA ILE A 201 -8.56 -11.84 19.05
C ILE A 201 -9.40 -13.07 18.71
N LYS A 202 -9.05 -14.23 19.30
CA LYS A 202 -9.77 -15.48 19.10
C LYS A 202 -11.23 -15.38 19.58
N ASN A 203 -11.44 -14.85 20.79
CA ASN A 203 -12.78 -14.72 21.38
C ASN A 203 -13.68 -13.74 20.62
N LEU A 204 -13.12 -12.67 20.06
CA LEU A 204 -13.83 -11.65 19.30
C LEU A 204 -13.97 -11.98 17.80
N GLY A 205 -13.31 -13.06 17.34
CA GLY A 205 -13.30 -13.47 15.93
C GLY A 205 -12.65 -12.46 15.00
N ILE A 206 -11.63 -11.73 15.49
CA ILE A 206 -10.92 -10.70 14.70
C ILE A 206 -9.98 -11.39 13.72
N LYS A 207 -10.06 -11.01 12.44
CA LYS A 207 -9.18 -11.50 11.36
C LYS A 207 -8.35 -10.38 10.75
N THR A 208 -8.82 -9.14 10.84
CA THR A 208 -8.21 -7.97 10.19
C THR A 208 -7.72 -6.97 11.24
N ALA A 209 -6.52 -6.45 11.06
CA ALA A 209 -5.92 -5.41 11.87
C ALA A 209 -5.60 -4.16 11.05
N LEU A 210 -5.78 -2.99 11.64
CA LEU A 210 -5.50 -1.68 11.05
C LEU A 210 -4.35 -1.03 11.81
N ILE A 211 -3.30 -0.61 11.10
CA ILE A 211 -2.22 0.18 11.70
C ILE A 211 -2.62 1.65 11.71
N ALA A 212 -2.69 2.22 12.91
CA ALA A 212 -3.01 3.63 13.16
C ALA A 212 -1.77 4.37 13.69
N ILE A 213 -0.64 4.23 12.99
CA ILE A 213 0.62 4.92 13.26
C ILE A 213 0.89 5.88 12.10
N PRO A 214 1.25 7.16 12.38
CA PRO A 214 1.53 8.15 11.34
C PRO A 214 2.65 7.72 10.39
N ASP A 215 2.58 8.19 9.13
CA ASP A 215 3.61 7.94 8.11
C ASP A 215 4.98 8.51 8.48
N SER A 216 5.03 9.50 9.36
CA SER A 216 6.26 10.07 9.93
C SER A 216 7.01 9.12 10.90
N ASN A 217 6.43 7.97 11.25
CA ASN A 217 7.07 6.95 12.10
C ASN A 217 7.14 5.58 11.38
N PRO A 218 8.03 5.41 10.40
CA PRO A 218 8.19 4.16 9.67
C PRO A 218 8.63 2.97 10.54
N ALA A 219 9.50 3.22 11.53
CA ALA A 219 9.97 2.19 12.45
C ALA A 219 8.83 1.62 13.32
N GLY A 220 7.99 2.51 13.87
CA GLY A 220 6.80 2.09 14.63
C GLY A 220 5.80 1.32 13.76
N ARG A 221 5.62 1.69 12.50
CA ARG A 221 4.75 0.96 11.55
C ARG A 221 5.28 -0.44 11.25
N ARG A 222 6.59 -0.60 11.03
CA ARG A 222 7.21 -1.92 10.83
C ARG A 222 7.04 -2.81 12.05
N HIS A 223 7.33 -2.28 13.25
CA HIS A 223 7.14 -3.01 14.50
C HIS A 223 5.68 -3.47 14.67
N ALA A 224 4.72 -2.56 14.49
CA ALA A 224 3.30 -2.88 14.56
C ALA A 224 2.89 -3.96 13.55
N ALA A 225 3.38 -3.87 12.31
CA ALA A 225 3.08 -4.83 11.27
C ALA A 225 3.63 -6.23 11.61
N GLN A 226 4.83 -6.30 12.18
CA GLN A 226 5.45 -7.55 12.60
C GLN A 226 4.68 -8.19 13.76
N VAL A 227 4.34 -7.43 14.78
CA VAL A 227 3.53 -7.90 15.92
C VAL A 227 2.17 -8.42 15.44
N LEU A 228 1.51 -7.72 14.53
CA LEU A 228 0.22 -8.13 13.99
C LEU A 228 0.30 -9.37 13.11
N ALA A 229 1.37 -9.50 12.31
CA ALA A 229 1.65 -10.70 11.54
C ALA A 229 1.88 -11.93 12.44
N ASP A 230 2.62 -11.77 13.55
CA ASP A 230 2.86 -12.83 14.54
C ASP A 230 1.57 -13.24 15.30
N LEU A 231 0.59 -12.34 15.35
CA LEU A 231 -0.76 -12.63 15.86
C LEU A 231 -1.66 -13.33 14.83
N GLY A 232 -1.20 -13.53 13.59
CA GLY A 232 -1.94 -14.20 12.51
C GLY A 232 -3.07 -13.37 11.90
N LEU A 233 -2.93 -12.04 11.90
CA LEU A 233 -3.95 -11.12 11.40
C LEU A 233 -3.60 -10.60 10.00
N GLU A 234 -4.62 -10.43 9.15
CA GLU A 234 -4.47 -9.66 7.91
C GLU A 234 -4.22 -8.19 8.25
N VAL A 235 -3.04 -7.68 7.86
CA VAL A 235 -2.62 -6.31 8.20
C VAL A 235 -2.99 -5.35 7.08
N ARG A 236 -3.72 -4.29 7.44
CA ARG A 236 -4.08 -3.21 6.54
C ARG A 236 -3.62 -1.86 7.07
N VAL A 237 -3.28 -0.97 6.17
CA VAL A 237 -2.90 0.43 6.47
C VAL A 237 -3.86 1.40 5.82
N ILE A 238 -3.97 2.57 6.44
CA ILE A 238 -4.76 3.67 5.91
C ILE A 238 -3.80 4.55 5.12
N PRO A 239 -4.01 4.71 3.79
CA PRO A 239 -3.24 5.66 3.02
C PRO A 239 -3.50 7.07 3.54
N ASN A 240 -2.45 7.83 3.81
CA ASN A 240 -2.51 9.23 4.23
C ASN A 240 -3.54 9.55 5.31
N MET A 241 -3.16 9.47 6.58
CA MET A 241 -4.03 9.81 7.72
C MET A 241 -4.66 11.20 7.60
N SER A 242 -3.96 12.17 7.00
CA SER A 242 -4.47 13.51 6.71
C SER A 242 -5.65 13.52 5.74
N ASP A 243 -5.68 12.61 4.79
CA ASP A 243 -6.76 12.48 3.81
C ASP A 243 -8.00 11.79 4.39
N LEU A 244 -7.81 10.92 5.40
CA LEU A 244 -8.92 10.37 6.17
C LEU A 244 -9.65 11.46 6.98
N VAL A 245 -8.89 12.36 7.61
CA VAL A 245 -9.42 13.50 8.39
C VAL A 245 -10.18 14.49 7.52
N SER A 246 -9.66 14.75 6.31
CA SER A 246 -10.30 15.65 5.33
C SER A 246 -11.48 15.02 4.59
N GLY A 247 -11.79 13.74 4.83
CA GLY A 247 -12.86 13.00 4.16
C GLY A 247 -12.59 12.66 2.69
N ARG A 248 -11.37 12.84 2.22
CA ARG A 248 -10.94 12.54 0.83
C ARG A 248 -10.73 11.06 0.59
N VAL A 249 -10.33 10.30 1.63
CA VAL A 249 -10.15 8.84 1.59
C VAL A 249 -11.27 8.17 2.36
N ARG A 250 -11.87 7.16 1.77
CA ARG A 250 -12.90 6.33 2.43
C ARG A 250 -12.25 5.09 3.04
N ILE A 251 -12.81 4.58 4.13
CA ILE A 251 -12.39 3.31 4.75
C ILE A 251 -12.47 2.12 3.75
N SER A 252 -13.19 2.25 2.66
CA SER A 252 -13.19 1.27 1.56
C SER A 252 -11.86 1.19 0.79
N GLU A 253 -10.96 2.14 1.00
CA GLU A 253 -9.64 2.24 0.35
C GLU A 253 -8.49 1.74 1.23
N LEU A 254 -8.81 1.00 2.30
CA LEU A 254 -7.81 0.30 3.10
C LEU A 254 -6.96 -0.61 2.22
N ARG A 255 -5.66 -0.35 2.14
CA ARG A 255 -4.73 -1.20 1.41
C ARG A 255 -4.00 -2.16 2.34
N ARG A 256 -3.58 -3.28 1.81
CA ARG A 256 -2.67 -4.19 2.51
C ARG A 256 -1.33 -3.51 2.69
N ILE A 257 -0.67 -3.79 3.81
CA ILE A 257 0.71 -3.37 3.99
C ILE A 257 1.59 -4.03 2.93
N THR A 258 2.51 -3.30 2.35
CA THR A 258 3.42 -3.85 1.36
C THR A 258 4.68 -4.43 2.03
N VAL A 259 5.33 -5.34 1.33
CA VAL A 259 6.57 -5.96 1.83
C VAL A 259 7.70 -4.93 1.91
N GLU A 260 7.67 -3.94 1.03
CA GLU A 260 8.59 -2.81 1.02
C GLU A 260 8.52 -2.01 2.32
N GLU A 261 7.31 -1.84 2.87
CA GLU A 261 7.08 -1.15 4.15
C GLU A 261 7.60 -1.94 5.35
N LEU A 262 7.69 -3.27 5.23
CA LEU A 262 8.24 -4.14 6.28
C LEU A 262 9.75 -4.28 6.23
N LEU A 263 10.28 -4.53 5.04
CA LEU A 263 11.70 -4.81 4.82
C LEU A 263 12.52 -3.55 4.57
N GLY A 264 11.85 -2.41 4.33
CA GLY A 264 12.49 -1.14 4.10
C GLY A 264 13.32 -0.74 5.33
N ARG A 265 14.63 -0.61 5.15
CA ARG A 265 15.50 0.05 6.12
C ARG A 265 15.18 1.55 6.14
N GLU A 266 15.68 2.25 7.15
CA GLU A 266 15.51 3.71 7.20
C GLU A 266 16.16 4.35 5.97
N PRO A 267 15.38 5.03 5.11
CA PRO A 267 15.94 5.72 3.97
C PRO A 267 16.86 6.85 4.46
N VAL A 268 18.06 6.90 3.90
CA VAL A 268 18.94 8.05 4.13
C VAL A 268 18.44 9.20 3.28
N PRO A 269 18.21 10.40 3.85
CA PRO A 269 17.81 11.56 3.07
C PRO A 269 18.83 11.84 1.96
N PRO A 270 18.38 12.15 0.73
CA PRO A 270 19.28 12.50 -0.35
C PRO A 270 20.08 13.76 -0.02
N LEU A 271 21.34 13.82 -0.48
CA LEU A 271 22.13 15.05 -0.45
C LEU A 271 21.70 15.93 -1.63
N PRO A 272 21.02 17.08 -1.39
CA PRO A 272 20.42 17.88 -2.45
C PRO A 272 21.42 18.33 -3.52
N ASP A 273 22.65 18.66 -3.10
CA ASP A 273 23.71 19.08 -4.01
C ASP A 273 24.12 17.98 -5.00
N LEU A 274 24.20 16.74 -4.53
CA LEU A 274 24.52 15.61 -5.40
C LEU A 274 23.34 15.26 -6.32
N MET A 275 22.11 15.37 -5.85
CA MET A 275 20.92 15.13 -6.66
C MET A 275 20.78 16.10 -7.83
N SER A 276 21.11 17.38 -7.62
CA SER A 276 20.93 18.44 -8.61
C SER A 276 22.13 18.66 -9.52
N LYS A 277 23.35 18.31 -9.10
CA LYS A 277 24.62 18.65 -9.77
C LYS A 277 24.67 18.28 -11.25
N THR A 278 24.15 17.11 -11.62
CA THR A 278 24.21 16.59 -13.00
C THR A 278 22.86 16.53 -13.69
N THR A 279 21.80 16.98 -13.00
CA THR A 279 20.41 16.87 -13.48
C THR A 279 19.71 18.22 -13.61
N HIS A 280 19.91 19.13 -12.66
CA HIS A 280 19.21 20.44 -12.66
C HIS A 280 19.59 21.30 -13.88
N GLY A 281 18.58 21.73 -14.63
CA GLY A 281 18.75 22.57 -15.83
C GLY A 281 19.47 21.85 -17.00
N LYS A 282 19.75 20.54 -16.91
CA LYS A 282 20.46 19.76 -17.90
C LYS A 282 19.50 19.01 -18.83
N SER A 283 20.00 18.66 -20.02
CA SER A 283 19.36 17.66 -20.86
C SER A 283 19.80 16.27 -20.39
N VAL A 284 18.87 15.48 -19.88
CA VAL A 284 19.13 14.17 -19.30
C VAL A 284 18.44 13.09 -20.11
N MET A 285 19.18 12.02 -20.46
CA MET A 285 18.65 10.85 -21.17
C MET A 285 18.67 9.62 -20.25
N VAL A 286 17.58 8.86 -20.23
CA VAL A 286 17.48 7.57 -19.54
C VAL A 286 17.15 6.50 -20.57
N THR A 287 18.03 5.51 -20.76
CA THR A 287 17.74 4.33 -21.58
C THR A 287 17.10 3.25 -20.73
N GLY A 288 16.16 2.48 -21.29
CA GLY A 288 15.33 1.57 -20.51
C GLY A 288 14.40 2.35 -19.58
N ALA A 289 13.90 3.50 -20.04
CA ALA A 289 13.09 4.45 -19.27
C ALA A 289 11.79 3.85 -18.72
N GLY A 290 11.24 2.83 -19.36
CA GLY A 290 10.03 2.13 -18.92
C GLY A 290 10.29 0.96 -17.94
N GLY A 291 11.55 0.61 -17.69
CA GLY A 291 11.94 -0.41 -16.71
C GLY A 291 11.75 0.04 -15.26
N SER A 292 11.86 -0.89 -14.29
CA SER A 292 11.64 -0.57 -12.87
C SER A 292 12.58 0.51 -12.33
N ILE A 293 13.89 0.42 -12.64
CA ILE A 293 14.88 1.44 -12.25
C ILE A 293 14.79 2.67 -13.14
N GLY A 294 14.68 2.48 -14.47
CA GLY A 294 14.63 3.58 -15.43
C GLY A 294 13.44 4.51 -15.19
N SER A 295 12.26 3.97 -14.90
CA SER A 295 11.07 4.77 -14.64
C SER A 295 11.20 5.58 -13.34
N GLU A 296 11.81 5.01 -12.31
CA GLU A 296 12.03 5.72 -11.06
C GLU A 296 13.14 6.79 -11.20
N LEU A 297 14.20 6.49 -11.95
CA LEU A 297 15.19 7.52 -12.32
C LEU A 297 14.51 8.69 -13.02
N CYS A 298 13.63 8.43 -13.99
CA CYS A 298 12.88 9.48 -14.69
C CYS A 298 12.04 10.34 -13.73
N ARG A 299 11.34 9.74 -12.75
CA ARG A 299 10.54 10.49 -11.76
C ARG A 299 11.42 11.39 -10.89
N GLN A 300 12.49 10.85 -10.33
CA GLN A 300 13.37 11.60 -9.42
C GLN A 300 14.20 12.65 -10.16
N ILE A 301 14.64 12.37 -11.38
CA ILE A 301 15.31 13.36 -12.23
C ILE A 301 14.35 14.52 -12.58
N LEU A 302 13.09 14.21 -12.87
CA LEU A 302 12.07 15.22 -13.15
C LEU A 302 11.89 16.19 -11.99
N GLU A 303 11.93 15.71 -10.74
CA GLU A 303 11.87 16.54 -9.53
C GLU A 303 13.04 17.53 -9.42
N GLN A 304 14.19 17.21 -10.04
CA GLN A 304 15.37 18.08 -10.07
C GLN A 304 15.27 19.16 -11.16
N LYS A 305 14.18 19.27 -11.89
CA LYS A 305 13.93 20.27 -12.93
C LYS A 305 15.00 20.27 -14.03
N PRO A 306 15.22 19.16 -14.75
CA PRO A 306 16.06 19.18 -15.95
C PRO A 306 15.42 20.08 -17.02
N SER A 307 16.21 20.58 -17.98
CA SER A 307 15.65 21.30 -19.13
C SER A 307 14.91 20.35 -20.08
N LYS A 308 15.50 19.15 -20.30
CA LYS A 308 14.90 18.07 -21.08
C LYS A 308 15.05 16.74 -20.36
N LEU A 309 14.06 15.87 -20.47
CA LEU A 309 14.14 14.48 -20.05
C LEU A 309 13.80 13.57 -21.23
N VAL A 310 14.83 12.91 -21.77
CA VAL A 310 14.72 12.02 -22.92
C VAL A 310 14.48 10.60 -22.43
N LEU A 311 13.32 10.05 -22.76
CA LEU A 311 12.86 8.71 -22.41
C LEU A 311 13.18 7.77 -23.57
N PHE A 312 14.29 7.03 -23.51
CA PHE A 312 14.67 6.10 -24.56
C PHE A 312 14.31 4.67 -24.16
N GLU A 313 13.40 4.04 -24.90
CA GLU A 313 12.84 2.73 -24.56
C GLU A 313 12.53 1.92 -25.81
N ASN A 314 12.73 0.60 -25.78
CA ASN A 314 12.45 -0.30 -26.91
C ASN A 314 11.03 -0.88 -26.88
N SER A 315 10.38 -0.89 -25.72
CA SER A 315 9.01 -1.35 -25.56
C SER A 315 8.05 -0.17 -25.69
N GLU A 316 7.20 -0.17 -26.74
CA GLU A 316 6.17 0.85 -26.95
C GLU A 316 5.27 0.99 -25.71
N PHE A 317 4.79 -0.13 -25.18
CA PHE A 317 3.91 -0.13 -24.02
C PHE A 317 4.57 0.46 -22.77
N ALA A 318 5.84 0.13 -22.51
CA ALA A 318 6.57 0.65 -21.38
C ALA A 318 6.85 2.16 -21.51
N LEU A 319 7.19 2.60 -22.74
CA LEU A 319 7.39 4.03 -23.05
C LEU A 319 6.08 4.82 -22.87
N TYR A 320 4.98 4.30 -23.39
CA TYR A 320 3.66 4.93 -23.24
C TYR A 320 3.29 5.12 -21.78
N ARG A 321 3.42 4.07 -20.96
CA ARG A 321 3.09 4.12 -19.53
C ARG A 321 3.90 5.15 -18.75
N ILE A 322 5.21 5.17 -18.94
CA ILE A 322 6.05 6.15 -18.22
C ILE A 322 5.77 7.58 -18.69
N LEU A 323 5.50 7.77 -19.97
CA LEU A 323 5.16 9.09 -20.50
C LEU A 323 3.85 9.61 -19.87
N GLU A 324 2.78 8.79 -19.84
CA GLU A 324 1.51 9.16 -19.18
C GLU A 324 1.71 9.52 -17.71
N ASP A 325 2.49 8.71 -16.97
CA ASP A 325 2.76 8.90 -15.55
C ASP A 325 3.46 10.27 -15.30
N LEU A 326 4.51 10.56 -16.07
CA LEU A 326 5.25 11.83 -15.96
C LEU A 326 4.43 13.05 -16.41
N GLN A 327 3.63 12.91 -17.47
CA GLN A 327 2.73 13.98 -17.92
C GLN A 327 1.65 14.27 -16.87
N ALA A 328 1.05 13.25 -16.26
CA ALA A 328 0.10 13.42 -15.17
C ALA A 328 0.73 14.11 -13.95
N TRP A 329 1.99 13.80 -13.64
CA TRP A 329 2.73 14.46 -12.58
C TRP A 329 3.01 15.94 -12.91
N LEU A 330 3.30 16.29 -14.17
CA LEU A 330 3.55 17.67 -14.62
C LEU A 330 2.28 18.51 -14.70
N ALA A 331 1.15 17.94 -15.12
CA ALA A 331 -0.07 18.68 -15.46
C ALA A 331 -0.55 19.71 -14.40
N PRO A 332 -0.50 19.43 -13.07
CA PRO A 332 -0.88 20.41 -12.06
C PRO A 332 0.25 21.37 -11.65
N ARG A 333 1.44 21.32 -12.29
CA ARG A 333 2.66 22.03 -11.88
C ARG A 333 3.18 22.93 -13.00
N ASP A 334 3.63 24.13 -12.64
CA ASP A 334 4.43 24.97 -13.54
C ASP A 334 5.86 24.46 -13.52
N HIS A 335 6.21 23.65 -14.51
CA HIS A 335 7.49 22.91 -14.54
C HIS A 335 8.19 23.09 -15.89
N PRO A 336 9.48 23.47 -15.90
CA PRO A 336 10.18 23.87 -17.12
C PRO A 336 10.63 22.70 -18.03
N THR A 337 10.48 21.46 -17.58
CA THR A 337 11.05 20.29 -18.27
C THR A 337 10.24 19.89 -19.50
N GLU A 338 10.93 19.74 -20.62
CA GLU A 338 10.41 19.10 -21.83
C GLU A 338 10.59 17.56 -21.75
N LEU A 339 9.50 16.79 -21.92
CA LEU A 339 9.55 15.33 -22.00
C LEU A 339 9.66 14.88 -23.45
N ILE A 340 10.68 14.07 -23.75
CA ILE A 340 10.98 13.63 -25.13
C ILE A 340 10.96 12.09 -25.17
N PRO A 341 9.84 11.46 -25.59
CA PRO A 341 9.76 10.01 -25.75
C PRO A 341 10.43 9.56 -27.04
N ILE A 342 11.35 8.60 -26.94
CA ILE A 342 12.04 8.01 -28.10
C ILE A 342 11.92 6.49 -28.05
N LEU A 343 11.18 5.93 -29.01
CA LEU A 343 11.13 4.49 -29.23
C LEU A 343 12.37 4.03 -30.01
N GLY A 344 13.16 3.13 -29.43
CA GLY A 344 14.38 2.65 -30.07
C GLY A 344 15.14 1.61 -29.24
N SER A 345 15.95 0.79 -29.94
CA SER A 345 16.86 -0.15 -29.31
C SER A 345 18.22 0.49 -29.05
N VAL A 346 18.85 0.17 -27.92
CA VAL A 346 20.22 0.59 -27.58
C VAL A 346 21.27 -0.05 -28.47
N THR A 347 20.93 -1.08 -29.23
CA THR A 347 21.81 -1.73 -30.19
C THR A 347 21.86 -1.02 -31.56
N HIS A 348 21.01 0.00 -31.74
CA HIS A 348 20.93 0.73 -33.00
C HIS A 348 21.69 2.07 -32.91
N GLU A 349 22.96 2.07 -33.32
CA GLU A 349 23.90 3.19 -33.16
C GLU A 349 23.35 4.52 -33.71
N GLY A 350 22.83 4.51 -34.94
CA GLY A 350 22.30 5.73 -35.56
C GLY A 350 21.10 6.33 -34.80
N ARG A 351 20.28 5.48 -34.15
CA ARG A 351 19.15 5.96 -33.34
C ARG A 351 19.62 6.56 -32.02
N VAL A 352 20.59 5.91 -31.37
CA VAL A 352 21.21 6.39 -30.13
C VAL A 352 21.94 7.72 -30.37
N ALA A 353 22.80 7.76 -31.39
CA ALA A 353 23.56 8.97 -31.74
C ALA A 353 22.63 10.17 -32.05
N ARG A 354 21.56 9.93 -32.82
CA ARG A 354 20.57 10.95 -33.12
C ARG A 354 19.86 11.45 -31.88
N ALA A 355 19.44 10.54 -31.00
CA ALA A 355 18.78 10.91 -29.74
C ALA A 355 19.67 11.81 -28.86
N ILE A 356 20.97 11.51 -28.78
CA ILE A 356 21.94 12.32 -28.03
C ILE A 356 22.11 13.70 -28.69
N THR A 357 22.30 13.76 -30.00
CA THR A 357 22.65 14.99 -30.74
C THR A 357 21.46 15.97 -30.79
N GLU A 358 20.28 15.50 -31.23
CA GLU A 358 19.09 16.32 -31.40
C GLU A 358 18.59 16.94 -30.07
N ASN A 359 18.88 16.25 -28.96
CA ASN A 359 18.46 16.70 -27.64
C ASN A 359 19.60 17.34 -26.82
N ALA A 360 20.80 17.46 -27.39
CA ALA A 360 21.97 18.01 -26.71
C ALA A 360 22.18 17.38 -25.32
N VAL A 361 22.17 16.02 -25.23
CA VAL A 361 22.22 15.29 -23.97
C VAL A 361 23.53 15.56 -23.24
N GLU A 362 23.43 16.03 -21.99
CA GLU A 362 24.59 16.29 -21.13
C GLU A 362 24.82 15.16 -20.10
N THR A 363 23.76 14.49 -19.66
CA THR A 363 23.84 13.39 -18.67
C THR A 363 23.04 12.19 -19.18
N LEU A 364 23.63 10.99 -19.11
CA LEU A 364 23.02 9.77 -19.59
C LEU A 364 23.04 8.68 -18.51
N PHE A 365 21.87 8.13 -18.20
CA PHE A 365 21.70 6.95 -17.34
C PHE A 365 21.35 5.75 -18.22
N HIS A 366 22.22 4.74 -18.25
CA HIS A 366 22.03 3.53 -19.06
C HIS A 366 21.45 2.40 -18.20
N ALA A 367 20.10 2.31 -18.17
CA ALA A 367 19.37 1.28 -17.41
C ALA A 367 18.77 0.17 -18.32
N ALA A 368 18.95 0.25 -19.63
CA ALA A 368 18.50 -0.77 -20.56
C ALA A 368 19.35 -2.03 -20.44
N ALA A 369 18.76 -3.15 -20.00
CA ALA A 369 19.43 -4.45 -19.93
C ALA A 369 18.40 -5.59 -19.79
N PHE A 370 18.73 -6.78 -20.29
CA PHE A 370 18.04 -8.02 -19.94
C PHE A 370 18.58 -8.53 -18.60
N LYS A 371 17.69 -8.77 -17.63
CA LYS A 371 18.05 -9.07 -16.23
C LYS A 371 17.60 -10.45 -15.73
N HIS A 372 16.70 -11.12 -16.45
CA HIS A 372 16.15 -12.40 -16.03
C HIS A 372 17.12 -13.54 -16.34
N VAL A 373 17.83 -14.03 -15.30
CA VAL A 373 18.87 -15.07 -15.46
C VAL A 373 18.39 -16.24 -16.31
N PRO A 374 17.24 -16.92 -16.04
CA PRO A 374 16.84 -18.07 -16.85
C PRO A 374 16.56 -17.75 -18.34
N LEU A 375 16.08 -16.53 -18.61
CA LEU A 375 15.81 -16.12 -19.99
C LEU A 375 17.10 -15.80 -20.74
N VAL A 376 18.07 -15.17 -20.08
CA VAL A 376 19.36 -14.87 -20.70
C VAL A 376 20.18 -16.13 -20.88
N GLU A 377 20.13 -17.11 -19.96
CA GLU A 377 20.74 -18.43 -20.14
C GLU A 377 20.18 -19.15 -21.36
N ALA A 378 18.87 -19.10 -21.57
CA ALA A 378 18.22 -19.70 -22.75
C ALA A 378 18.45 -18.90 -24.05
N ASN A 379 18.96 -17.65 -23.99
CA ASN A 379 19.11 -16.73 -25.10
C ASN A 379 20.44 -15.97 -25.01
N ILE A 380 21.54 -16.69 -24.98
CA ILE A 380 22.91 -16.17 -24.75
C ILE A 380 23.24 -15.04 -25.71
N LEU A 381 23.00 -15.24 -27.02
CA LEU A 381 23.31 -14.26 -28.05
C LEU A 381 22.54 -12.97 -27.88
N GLU A 382 21.26 -13.04 -27.53
CA GLU A 382 20.45 -11.84 -27.23
C GLU A 382 20.91 -11.11 -25.96
N GLY A 383 21.32 -11.89 -24.94
CA GLY A 383 21.95 -11.34 -23.75
C GLY A 383 23.21 -10.53 -24.06
N LEU A 384 24.09 -11.08 -24.89
CA LEU A 384 25.31 -10.41 -25.38
C LEU A 384 24.97 -9.20 -26.25
N ARG A 385 24.11 -9.37 -27.26
CA ARG A 385 23.70 -8.29 -28.17
C ARG A 385 23.19 -7.08 -27.41
N ASN A 386 22.27 -7.27 -26.45
CA ASN A 386 21.67 -6.17 -25.71
C ASN A 386 22.57 -5.65 -24.61
N ASN A 387 23.08 -6.51 -23.71
CA ASN A 387 23.76 -6.06 -22.50
C ASN A 387 25.20 -5.61 -22.76
N VAL A 388 25.92 -6.28 -23.67
CA VAL A 388 27.31 -5.94 -23.98
C VAL A 388 27.39 -4.95 -25.14
N PHE A 389 26.87 -5.33 -26.30
CA PHE A 389 27.00 -4.49 -27.50
C PHE A 389 26.05 -3.27 -27.46
N GLY A 390 24.89 -3.40 -26.83
CA GLY A 390 24.05 -2.24 -26.54
C GLY A 390 24.73 -1.24 -25.59
N THR A 391 25.44 -1.71 -24.55
CA THR A 391 26.22 -0.83 -23.68
C THR A 391 27.38 -0.20 -24.43
N LYS A 392 28.12 -0.98 -25.26
CA LYS A 392 29.19 -0.47 -26.14
C LYS A 392 28.67 0.66 -27.03
N CYS A 393 27.58 0.42 -27.72
CA CYS A 393 26.95 1.38 -28.63
C CYS A 393 26.61 2.70 -27.91
N VAL A 394 25.94 2.62 -26.74
CA VAL A 394 25.53 3.82 -26.01
C VAL A 394 26.73 4.55 -25.39
N ALA A 395 27.69 3.83 -24.80
CA ALA A 395 28.87 4.41 -24.16
C ALA A 395 29.80 5.09 -25.19
N GLU A 396 30.09 4.45 -26.30
CA GLU A 396 30.89 5.03 -27.39
C GLU A 396 30.21 6.25 -28.02
N ALA A 397 28.90 6.18 -28.26
CA ALA A 397 28.12 7.34 -28.74
C ALA A 397 28.17 8.50 -27.74
N ALA A 398 28.01 8.23 -26.43
CA ALA A 398 28.10 9.23 -25.40
C ALA A 398 29.48 9.92 -25.35
N GLY A 399 30.56 9.11 -25.38
CA GLY A 399 31.93 9.62 -25.43
C GLY A 399 32.19 10.45 -26.69
N ARG A 400 31.90 9.92 -27.86
CA ARG A 400 32.13 10.59 -29.15
C ARG A 400 31.37 11.91 -29.31
N LEU A 401 30.15 11.96 -28.80
CA LEU A 401 29.27 13.13 -28.91
C LEU A 401 29.38 14.11 -27.72
N GLY A 402 30.30 13.89 -26.78
CA GLY A 402 30.64 14.83 -25.74
C GLY A 402 29.60 14.92 -24.59
N VAL A 403 28.89 13.81 -24.32
CA VAL A 403 28.07 13.70 -23.10
C VAL A 403 28.97 13.88 -21.87
N LYS A 404 28.57 14.72 -20.93
CA LYS A 404 29.41 15.05 -19.79
C LYS A 404 29.47 13.96 -18.72
N ASN A 405 28.33 13.28 -18.49
CA ASN A 405 28.22 12.27 -17.46
C ASN A 405 27.49 11.04 -18.01
N PHE A 406 28.06 9.85 -17.77
CA PHE A 406 27.46 8.57 -18.15
C PHE A 406 27.44 7.61 -16.97
N THR A 407 26.31 7.02 -16.66
CA THR A 407 26.19 6.01 -15.61
C THR A 407 25.60 4.71 -16.16
N LEU A 408 26.33 3.61 -16.00
CA LEU A 408 25.86 2.27 -16.27
C LEU A 408 25.18 1.68 -15.01
N ILE A 409 23.94 1.24 -15.13
CA ILE A 409 23.30 0.46 -14.09
C ILE A 409 23.82 -0.96 -14.14
N SER A 410 24.47 -1.43 -13.06
CA SER A 410 25.03 -2.77 -12.93
C SER A 410 24.35 -3.56 -11.80
N THR A 411 24.90 -4.68 -11.39
CA THR A 411 24.30 -5.61 -10.42
C THR A 411 25.39 -6.33 -9.62
N ASP A 412 25.03 -6.82 -8.42
CA ASP A 412 25.80 -7.75 -7.60
C ASP A 412 26.22 -9.02 -8.37
N LYS A 413 25.39 -9.47 -9.32
CA LYS A 413 25.64 -10.67 -10.13
C LYS A 413 26.80 -10.52 -11.14
N ALA A 414 27.30 -9.30 -11.35
CA ALA A 414 28.52 -9.03 -12.12
C ALA A 414 29.80 -9.38 -11.33
N VAL A 415 29.70 -9.57 -10.01
CA VAL A 415 30.81 -9.98 -9.15
C VAL A 415 30.99 -11.49 -9.22
N ARG A 416 32.16 -11.97 -9.67
CA ARG A 416 32.43 -13.41 -9.85
C ARG A 416 31.22 -14.15 -10.47
N PRO A 417 30.81 -13.79 -11.69
CA PRO A 417 29.57 -14.28 -12.26
C PRO A 417 29.53 -15.81 -12.36
N THR A 418 28.38 -16.40 -12.05
CA THR A 418 28.11 -17.84 -12.17
C THR A 418 27.08 -18.14 -13.25
N ASN A 419 26.58 -17.10 -13.92
CA ASN A 419 25.58 -17.19 -14.97
C ASN A 419 25.89 -16.18 -16.10
N VAL A 420 25.32 -16.44 -17.30
CA VAL A 420 25.55 -15.62 -18.49
C VAL A 420 25.10 -14.17 -18.27
N MET A 421 23.97 -13.96 -17.64
CA MET A 421 23.47 -12.60 -17.39
C MET A 421 24.48 -11.79 -16.56
N GLY A 422 25.00 -12.35 -15.47
CA GLY A 422 26.05 -11.72 -14.67
C GLY A 422 27.33 -11.48 -15.46
N ALA A 423 27.77 -12.47 -16.27
CA ALA A 423 28.92 -12.34 -17.15
C ALA A 423 28.73 -11.20 -18.17
N THR A 424 27.56 -11.10 -18.82
CA THR A 424 27.29 -9.98 -19.76
C THR A 424 27.33 -8.61 -19.06
N LYS A 425 26.87 -8.51 -17.81
CA LYS A 425 26.96 -7.27 -17.04
C LYS A 425 28.39 -6.93 -16.65
N ARG A 426 29.21 -7.93 -16.28
CA ARG A 426 30.63 -7.70 -15.99
C ARG A 426 31.39 -7.24 -17.25
N VAL A 427 31.14 -7.85 -18.41
CA VAL A 427 31.72 -7.39 -19.69
C VAL A 427 31.25 -5.96 -20.01
N ALA A 428 30.01 -5.61 -19.76
CA ALA A 428 29.48 -4.24 -19.93
C ALA A 428 30.22 -3.21 -19.03
N GLU A 429 30.61 -3.57 -17.82
CA GLU A 429 31.47 -2.74 -16.96
C GLU A 429 32.85 -2.53 -17.58
N LEU A 430 33.49 -3.59 -18.10
CA LEU A 430 34.78 -3.49 -18.79
C LEU A 430 34.70 -2.62 -20.06
N VAL A 431 33.61 -2.74 -20.81
CA VAL A 431 33.31 -1.87 -21.96
C VAL A 431 33.25 -0.42 -21.54
N MET A 432 32.52 -0.12 -20.48
CA MET A 432 32.40 1.24 -19.94
C MET A 432 33.76 1.78 -19.48
N GLN A 433 34.58 0.97 -18.80
CA GLN A 433 35.92 1.36 -18.34
C GLN A 433 36.88 1.59 -19.52
N ALA A 434 36.85 0.74 -20.55
CA ALA A 434 37.63 0.93 -21.77
C ALA A 434 37.20 2.24 -22.50
N THR A 435 35.91 2.49 -22.56
CA THR A 435 35.37 3.72 -23.18
C THR A 435 35.76 4.96 -22.37
N ALA A 436 35.77 4.89 -21.03
CA ALA A 436 36.23 5.97 -20.17
C ALA A 436 37.68 6.38 -20.45
N LYS A 437 38.56 5.38 -20.65
CA LYS A 437 39.97 5.64 -21.07
C LYS A 437 40.07 6.30 -22.45
N ALA A 438 39.19 5.91 -23.39
CA ALA A 438 39.20 6.46 -24.76
C ALA A 438 38.62 7.89 -24.83
N TYR A 439 37.68 8.23 -23.94
CA TYR A 439 36.99 9.52 -23.95
C TYR A 439 37.03 10.23 -22.57
N PRO A 440 38.21 10.76 -22.17
CA PRO A 440 38.42 11.30 -20.81
C PRO A 440 37.65 12.58 -20.52
N HIS A 441 37.00 13.20 -21.48
CA HIS A 441 36.12 14.36 -21.30
C HIS A 441 34.70 13.97 -20.84
N THR A 442 34.34 12.70 -20.91
CA THR A 442 33.08 12.16 -20.35
C THR A 442 33.39 11.43 -19.05
N ARG A 443 32.66 11.78 -18.00
CA ARG A 443 32.76 11.10 -16.70
C ARG A 443 31.90 9.85 -16.72
N PHE A 444 32.54 8.70 -16.81
CA PHE A 444 31.87 7.41 -16.79
C PHE A 444 31.88 6.81 -15.39
N CYS A 445 30.80 6.14 -14.99
CA CYS A 445 30.77 5.25 -13.84
C CYS A 445 29.77 4.10 -14.04
N ALA A 446 29.96 3.04 -13.28
CA ALA A 446 28.97 1.99 -13.09
C ALA A 446 28.47 1.98 -11.63
N VAL A 447 27.24 1.55 -11.41
CA VAL A 447 26.68 1.42 -10.07
C VAL A 447 26.13 0.01 -9.89
N ARG A 448 26.72 -0.76 -8.96
CA ARG A 448 26.28 -2.10 -8.58
C ARG A 448 25.37 -2.03 -7.37
N PHE A 449 24.30 -2.79 -7.43
CA PHE A 449 23.41 -3.06 -6.30
C PHE A 449 22.72 -4.41 -6.45
N GLY A 450 22.19 -4.94 -5.36
CA GLY A 450 21.49 -6.21 -5.31
C GLY A 450 20.04 -6.12 -5.80
N ASN A 451 19.16 -6.94 -5.20
CA ASN A 451 17.78 -6.95 -5.62
C ASN A 451 17.03 -5.70 -5.14
N VAL A 452 16.11 -5.22 -5.98
CA VAL A 452 15.20 -4.15 -5.61
C VAL A 452 13.79 -4.69 -5.39
N LEU A 453 13.14 -4.23 -4.32
CA LEU A 453 11.81 -4.66 -3.91
C LEU A 453 10.76 -4.27 -4.95
N GLY A 454 9.83 -5.18 -5.23
CA GLY A 454 8.69 -4.90 -6.12
C GLY A 454 9.03 -4.76 -7.61
N SER A 455 10.27 -5.04 -8.05
CA SER A 455 10.63 -4.97 -9.47
C SER A 455 9.94 -6.05 -10.29
N SER A 456 9.61 -5.74 -11.55
CA SER A 456 8.93 -6.67 -12.47
C SER A 456 9.64 -8.02 -12.56
N GLY A 457 8.89 -9.13 -12.40
CA GLY A 457 9.39 -10.49 -12.45
C GLY A 457 10.25 -10.92 -11.25
N SER A 458 10.32 -10.14 -10.17
CA SER A 458 11.05 -10.49 -8.95
C SER A 458 10.25 -11.43 -8.04
N VAL A 459 10.89 -11.90 -6.97
CA VAL A 459 10.34 -12.86 -6.02
C VAL A 459 9.07 -12.35 -5.31
N ILE A 460 8.99 -11.06 -4.99
CA ILE A 460 7.85 -10.47 -4.26
C ILE A 460 6.54 -10.51 -5.06
N PRO A 461 6.47 -10.00 -6.31
CA PRO A 461 5.28 -10.17 -7.14
C PRO A 461 4.88 -11.63 -7.34
N LYS A 462 5.87 -12.53 -7.53
CA LYS A 462 5.63 -13.97 -7.67
C LYS A 462 4.98 -14.56 -6.42
N PHE A 463 5.53 -14.31 -5.24
CA PHE A 463 4.97 -14.78 -3.97
C PHE A 463 3.58 -14.19 -3.70
N THR A 464 3.39 -12.91 -3.97
CA THR A 464 2.08 -12.25 -3.83
C THR A 464 1.00 -12.95 -4.66
N ASP A 465 1.32 -13.30 -5.91
CA ASP A 465 0.39 -14.01 -6.80
C ASP A 465 0.14 -15.45 -6.33
N GLN A 466 1.18 -16.18 -5.92
CA GLN A 466 1.07 -17.53 -5.39
C GLN A 466 0.23 -17.57 -4.10
N ILE A 467 0.44 -16.66 -3.16
CA ILE A 467 -0.35 -16.56 -1.92
C ILE A 467 -1.82 -16.25 -2.24
N ARG A 468 -2.07 -15.33 -3.18
CA ARG A 468 -3.43 -14.96 -3.61
C ARG A 468 -4.18 -16.14 -4.22
N ARG A 469 -3.48 -17.01 -4.97
CA ARG A 469 -4.06 -18.22 -5.60
C ARG A 469 -4.26 -19.37 -4.60
N GLY A 470 -3.77 -19.26 -3.37
CA GLY A 470 -3.87 -20.31 -2.36
C GLY A 470 -2.65 -21.25 -2.31
N GLY A 471 -1.52 -20.86 -2.88
CA GLY A 471 -0.27 -21.61 -2.94
C GLY A 471 -0.17 -22.58 -4.13
N PRO A 472 0.87 -23.44 -4.16
CA PRO A 472 2.02 -23.40 -3.26
C PRO A 472 2.94 -22.20 -3.53
N ILE A 473 3.73 -21.80 -2.51
CA ILE A 473 4.83 -20.84 -2.67
C ILE A 473 6.07 -21.63 -3.10
N THR A 474 6.69 -21.24 -4.23
CA THR A 474 7.87 -21.97 -4.73
C THR A 474 9.16 -21.27 -4.33
N LEU A 475 10.02 -21.95 -3.61
CA LEU A 475 11.32 -21.50 -3.13
C LEU A 475 12.42 -22.39 -3.69
N THR A 476 13.56 -21.81 -4.11
CA THR A 476 14.65 -22.59 -4.69
C THR A 476 15.49 -23.30 -3.64
N ASP A 477 15.74 -22.66 -2.49
CA ASP A 477 16.46 -23.26 -1.37
C ASP A 477 16.05 -22.57 -0.04
N PRO A 478 15.90 -23.30 1.08
CA PRO A 478 15.55 -22.72 2.38
C PRO A 478 16.59 -21.73 2.93
N GLU A 479 17.87 -21.95 2.61
CA GLU A 479 18.98 -21.12 3.11
C GLU A 479 19.32 -19.94 2.18
N ILE A 480 18.65 -19.81 1.04
CA ILE A 480 18.94 -18.75 0.09
C ILE A 480 18.69 -17.36 0.71
N THR A 481 19.69 -16.50 0.59
CA THR A 481 19.61 -15.11 1.02
C THR A 481 19.76 -14.14 -0.15
N ARG A 482 19.16 -12.96 -0.02
CA ARG A 482 19.31 -11.87 -0.99
C ARG A 482 19.36 -10.54 -0.25
N TYR A 483 20.12 -9.62 -0.81
CA TYR A 483 20.07 -8.22 -0.38
C TYR A 483 18.89 -7.52 -1.03
N PHE A 484 18.23 -6.64 -0.29
CA PHE A 484 17.10 -5.87 -0.81
C PHE A 484 17.23 -4.38 -0.51
N MET A 485 16.83 -3.59 -1.50
CA MET A 485 16.71 -2.14 -1.41
C MET A 485 15.38 -1.71 -2.05
N THR A 486 14.83 -0.58 -1.67
CA THR A 486 13.67 -0.02 -2.36
C THR A 486 14.08 0.56 -3.72
N ILE A 487 13.18 0.55 -4.70
CA ILE A 487 13.45 1.14 -6.01
C ILE A 487 13.75 2.65 -5.90
N PRO A 488 12.99 3.44 -5.10
CA PRO A 488 13.31 4.86 -4.89
C PRO A 488 14.69 5.10 -4.29
N GLU A 489 15.10 4.29 -3.30
CA GLU A 489 16.43 4.41 -2.69
C GLU A 489 17.55 4.10 -3.70
N ALA A 490 17.40 3.03 -4.48
CA ALA A 490 18.37 2.67 -5.51
C ALA A 490 18.53 3.78 -6.57
N ALA A 491 17.42 4.31 -7.08
CA ALA A 491 17.45 5.39 -8.08
C ALA A 491 18.10 6.67 -7.52
N GLN A 492 17.75 7.05 -6.30
CA GLN A 492 18.33 8.19 -5.59
C GLN A 492 19.84 8.07 -5.45
N LEU A 493 20.34 6.89 -5.01
CA LEU A 493 21.77 6.65 -4.84
C LEU A 493 22.51 6.60 -6.17
N VAL A 494 21.88 6.08 -7.24
CA VAL A 494 22.43 6.10 -8.59
C VAL A 494 22.64 7.53 -9.11
N ILE A 495 21.67 8.42 -8.90
CA ILE A 495 21.78 9.85 -9.30
C ILE A 495 22.95 10.51 -8.54
N GLN A 496 23.10 10.23 -7.26
CA GLN A 496 24.18 10.78 -6.43
C GLN A 496 25.55 10.20 -6.81
N ALA A 497 25.63 8.88 -7.12
CA ALA A 497 26.86 8.27 -7.64
C ALA A 497 27.31 8.92 -8.96
N ASN A 498 26.39 9.19 -9.89
CA ASN A 498 26.68 9.93 -11.11
C ASN A 498 27.33 11.29 -10.85
N ALA A 499 26.89 12.01 -9.81
CA ALA A 499 27.41 13.31 -9.45
C ALA A 499 28.84 13.28 -8.86
N MET A 500 29.27 12.09 -8.36
CA MET A 500 30.63 11.86 -7.82
C MET A 500 31.60 11.26 -8.86
N ALA A 501 31.09 10.77 -9.99
CA ALA A 501 31.87 10.09 -11.02
C ALA A 501 33.04 10.95 -11.56
N GLN A 502 34.18 10.29 -11.86
CA GLN A 502 35.39 10.91 -12.43
C GLN A 502 35.88 10.16 -13.68
N ALA A 503 36.33 8.91 -13.56
CA ALA A 503 37.12 8.28 -14.62
C ALA A 503 36.89 6.76 -14.79
N GLY A 504 35.67 6.28 -14.72
CA GLY A 504 35.32 4.86 -14.95
C GLY A 504 35.21 4.03 -13.68
N GLU A 505 34.90 4.67 -12.56
CA GLU A 505 34.71 4.03 -11.27
C GLU A 505 33.51 3.08 -11.26
N ILE A 506 33.59 2.06 -10.42
CA ILE A 506 32.48 1.18 -10.08
C ILE A 506 32.05 1.48 -8.65
N TYR A 507 30.88 2.08 -8.51
CA TYR A 507 30.26 2.34 -7.21
C TYR A 507 29.41 1.16 -6.77
N LEU A 508 29.33 0.98 -5.45
CA LEU A 508 28.60 -0.07 -4.77
C LEU A 508 27.62 0.57 -3.80
N LEU A 509 26.36 0.19 -3.90
CA LEU A 509 25.36 0.66 -2.95
C LEU A 509 25.37 -0.24 -1.71
N ASP A 510 25.41 0.37 -0.53
CA ASP A 510 25.24 -0.35 0.71
C ASP A 510 23.83 -0.97 0.78
N MET A 511 23.76 -2.29 0.70
CA MET A 511 22.50 -3.05 0.67
C MET A 511 21.97 -3.41 2.07
N GLY A 512 22.73 -3.12 3.14
CA GLY A 512 22.39 -3.55 4.49
C GLY A 512 22.53 -5.06 4.67
N GLU A 513 21.74 -5.65 5.59
CA GLU A 513 21.79 -7.07 5.90
C GLU A 513 21.05 -7.93 4.87
N PRO A 514 21.57 -9.14 4.56
CA PRO A 514 20.88 -10.06 3.66
C PRO A 514 19.65 -10.69 4.33
N ILE A 515 18.61 -10.91 3.56
CA ILE A 515 17.32 -11.44 4.02
C ILE A 515 17.14 -12.88 3.51
N LYS A 516 16.81 -13.82 4.41
CA LYS A 516 16.41 -15.17 4.02
C LYS A 516 15.08 -15.14 3.25
N ILE A 517 15.07 -15.72 2.04
CA ILE A 517 13.87 -15.70 1.18
C ILE A 517 12.74 -16.54 1.78
N LEU A 518 13.06 -17.58 2.55
CA LEU A 518 12.09 -18.36 3.30
C LEU A 518 11.34 -17.48 4.33
N GLU A 519 12.04 -16.67 5.10
CA GLU A 519 11.42 -15.78 6.08
C GLU A 519 10.60 -14.67 5.41
N LEU A 520 11.05 -14.21 4.25
CA LEU A 520 10.27 -13.29 3.41
C LEU A 520 8.94 -13.93 2.99
N ALA A 521 8.96 -15.18 2.50
CA ALA A 521 7.77 -15.91 2.09
C ALA A 521 6.79 -16.11 3.25
N ARG A 522 7.29 -16.52 4.42
CA ARG A 522 6.52 -16.70 5.65
C ARG A 522 5.87 -15.39 6.10
N THR A 523 6.66 -14.32 6.12
CA THR A 523 6.17 -12.99 6.51
C THR A 523 5.08 -12.49 5.56
N MET A 524 5.28 -12.64 4.24
CA MET A 524 4.27 -12.26 3.25
C MET A 524 2.96 -13.03 3.39
N ALA A 525 3.02 -14.33 3.71
CA ALA A 525 1.83 -15.14 3.95
C ALA A 525 1.12 -14.73 5.25
N ARG A 526 1.86 -14.53 6.35
CA ARG A 526 1.31 -14.08 7.65
C ARG A 526 0.62 -12.73 7.55
N LEU A 527 1.16 -11.78 6.79
CA LEU A 527 0.51 -10.48 6.54
C LEU A 527 -0.84 -10.59 5.84
N GLN A 528 -1.09 -11.73 5.18
CA GLN A 528 -2.37 -12.07 4.57
C GLN A 528 -3.21 -13.01 5.45
N GLY A 529 -2.81 -13.18 6.72
CA GLY A 529 -3.51 -14.05 7.68
C GLY A 529 -3.37 -15.54 7.39
N ARG A 530 -2.28 -15.96 6.70
CA ARG A 530 -2.02 -17.35 6.33
C ARG A 530 -0.76 -17.87 7.02
N GLU A 531 -0.85 -19.03 7.64
CA GLU A 531 0.32 -19.79 8.09
C GLU A 531 0.95 -20.57 6.94
N THR A 532 2.23 -20.93 7.06
CA THR A 532 2.96 -21.68 6.03
C THR A 532 3.68 -22.89 6.63
N TYR A 533 3.90 -23.90 5.79
CA TYR A 533 4.70 -25.08 6.13
C TYR A 533 5.54 -25.52 4.91
N ILE A 534 6.71 -26.09 5.15
CA ILE A 534 7.57 -26.63 4.08
C ILE A 534 7.06 -28.01 3.71
N ALA A 535 6.64 -28.19 2.45
CA ALA A 535 6.12 -29.46 1.96
C ALA A 535 7.17 -30.59 2.09
N GLY A 536 6.78 -31.73 2.68
CA GLY A 536 7.65 -32.87 2.90
C GLY A 536 8.65 -32.76 4.06
N GLN A 537 8.75 -31.59 4.73
CA GLN A 537 9.65 -31.37 5.88
C GLN A 537 8.88 -31.00 7.15
N GLU A 538 7.81 -30.24 7.03
CA GLU A 538 6.98 -29.79 8.15
C GLU A 538 5.59 -30.42 8.06
N ALA A 539 4.92 -30.58 9.20
CA ALA A 539 3.55 -31.08 9.23
C ALA A 539 2.59 -30.08 8.55
N PRO A 540 1.66 -30.56 7.69
CA PRO A 540 0.67 -29.70 7.07
C PRO A 540 -0.18 -28.96 8.11
N ILE A 541 -0.39 -27.67 7.90
CA ILE A 541 -1.22 -26.81 8.74
C ILE A 541 -2.60 -26.68 8.08
N ALA A 542 -3.67 -26.86 8.85
CA ALA A 542 -5.02 -26.66 8.34
C ALA A 542 -5.18 -25.22 7.83
N ASP A 543 -5.66 -25.05 6.59
CA ASP A 543 -5.74 -23.77 5.87
C ASP A 543 -4.40 -23.07 5.63
N GLY A 544 -3.26 -23.74 5.92
CA GLY A 544 -1.91 -23.25 5.68
C GLY A 544 -1.50 -23.33 4.21
N LEU A 545 -0.49 -22.54 3.84
CA LEU A 545 0.11 -22.55 2.50
C LEU A 545 1.36 -23.41 2.48
N ALA A 546 1.45 -24.34 1.54
CA ALA A 546 2.64 -25.13 1.31
C ALA A 546 3.75 -24.26 0.69
N ILE A 547 4.99 -24.43 1.17
CA ILE A 547 6.21 -23.94 0.53
C ILE A 547 6.89 -25.14 -0.13
N GLU A 548 7.02 -25.13 -1.44
CA GLU A 548 7.69 -26.16 -2.21
C GLU A 548 9.12 -25.78 -2.53
N ILE A 549 10.07 -26.66 -2.20
CA ILE A 549 11.49 -26.48 -2.52
C ILE A 549 11.75 -27.05 -3.91
N THR A 550 12.14 -26.17 -4.85
CA THR A 550 12.33 -26.51 -6.26
C THR A 550 13.76 -26.84 -6.66
N GLY A 551 14.72 -26.63 -5.75
CA GLY A 551 16.16 -26.72 -6.06
C GLY A 551 16.71 -25.44 -6.69
N LEU A 552 18.02 -25.18 -6.48
CA LEU A 552 18.73 -24.07 -7.11
C LEU A 552 18.77 -24.26 -8.63
N ARG A 553 18.60 -23.17 -9.36
CA ARG A 553 18.74 -23.17 -10.82
C ARG A 553 20.21 -23.17 -11.22
N PRO A 554 20.56 -23.68 -12.42
CA PRO A 554 21.92 -23.54 -12.94
C PRO A 554 22.40 -22.08 -12.88
N GLY A 555 23.58 -21.86 -12.29
CA GLY A 555 24.14 -20.52 -12.13
C GLY A 555 23.49 -19.63 -11.05
N GLU A 556 22.55 -20.11 -10.27
CA GLU A 556 21.98 -19.40 -9.14
C GLU A 556 22.87 -19.57 -7.90
N LYS A 557 23.32 -18.46 -7.29
CA LYS A 557 24.10 -18.47 -6.04
C LYS A 557 23.18 -18.62 -4.83
N LEU A 558 23.63 -19.37 -3.83
CA LEU A 558 22.95 -19.43 -2.52
C LEU A 558 23.06 -18.07 -1.80
N TYR A 559 24.22 -17.46 -1.85
CA TYR A 559 24.54 -16.14 -1.29
C TYR A 559 25.10 -15.24 -2.39
N GLU A 560 24.59 -14.01 -2.52
CA GLU A 560 25.13 -13.01 -3.45
C GLU A 560 26.23 -12.19 -2.79
N GLU A 561 27.20 -11.77 -3.59
CA GLU A 561 28.36 -11.01 -3.18
C GLU A 561 28.29 -9.59 -3.76
N LEU A 562 28.54 -8.58 -2.96
CA LEU A 562 28.58 -7.18 -3.43
C LEU A 562 29.98 -6.78 -3.92
N LEU A 563 31.02 -7.42 -3.38
CA LEU A 563 32.44 -7.16 -3.65
C LEU A 563 33.19 -8.45 -3.98
N VAL A 564 34.33 -8.31 -4.64
CA VAL A 564 35.29 -9.41 -4.88
C VAL A 564 36.07 -9.73 -3.60
N ASP A 565 36.40 -8.71 -2.79
CA ASP A 565 37.14 -8.82 -1.53
C ASP A 565 36.63 -7.78 -0.52
N ASP A 566 36.92 -7.99 0.79
CA ASP A 566 36.55 -7.14 1.92
C ASP A 566 37.36 -5.83 1.96
N GLY A 567 37.16 -4.91 1.01
CA GLY A 567 37.97 -3.71 0.94
C GLY A 567 37.32 -2.51 0.26
N ALA A 568 35.97 -2.37 0.33
CA ALA A 568 35.31 -1.20 -0.26
C ALA A 568 35.85 0.12 0.32
N GLU A 569 36.16 1.06 -0.55
CA GLU A 569 36.57 2.40 -0.15
C GLU A 569 35.35 3.28 0.15
N THR A 570 35.43 4.09 1.19
CA THR A 570 34.36 5.04 1.53
C THR A 570 34.37 6.21 0.55
N THR A 571 33.17 6.76 0.27
CA THR A 571 33.02 7.97 -0.54
C THR A 571 32.51 9.15 0.30
N ALA A 572 32.24 10.27 -0.34
CA ALA A 572 31.58 11.42 0.29
C ALA A 572 30.12 11.10 0.72
N HIS A 573 29.55 9.99 0.25
CA HIS A 573 28.20 9.59 0.60
C HIS A 573 28.21 8.32 1.50
N PRO A 574 27.54 8.30 2.66
CA PRO A 574 27.64 7.21 3.64
C PRO A 574 27.12 5.85 3.16
N ARG A 575 26.32 5.82 2.08
CA ARG A 575 25.71 4.62 1.51
C ARG A 575 26.23 4.27 0.11
N ILE A 576 27.22 4.99 -0.38
CA ILE A 576 27.84 4.71 -1.68
C ILE A 576 29.33 4.44 -1.40
N MET A 577 29.78 3.26 -1.76
CA MET A 577 31.16 2.82 -1.64
C MET A 577 31.78 2.74 -3.03
N LEU A 578 33.10 2.66 -3.08
CA LEU A 578 33.89 2.54 -4.30
C LEU A 578 34.58 1.16 -4.36
N GLU A 579 34.57 0.50 -5.52
CA GLU A 579 35.37 -0.70 -5.74
C GLU A 579 36.87 -0.32 -5.72
N PRO A 580 37.71 -0.98 -4.92
CA PRO A 580 39.15 -0.66 -4.84
C PRO A 580 39.82 -0.83 -6.19
N ALA A 581 40.76 0.07 -6.51
CA ALA A 581 41.52 0.02 -7.74
C ALA A 581 42.31 -1.28 -7.94
N GLN A 582 42.65 -1.96 -6.83
CA GLN A 582 43.35 -3.25 -6.83
C GLN A 582 42.51 -4.40 -7.43
N ASN A 583 41.18 -4.27 -7.38
CA ASN A 583 40.22 -5.25 -7.92
C ASN A 583 39.83 -4.93 -9.36
N ALA A 584 40.38 -3.85 -9.94
CA ALA A 584 40.09 -3.44 -11.30
C ALA A 584 40.77 -4.42 -12.28
N THR A 585 39.97 -5.12 -13.07
CA THR A 585 40.46 -5.89 -14.24
C THR A 585 41.00 -4.90 -15.27
N ASP A 586 42.22 -5.13 -15.79
CA ASP A 586 42.74 -4.26 -16.86
C ASP A 586 41.85 -4.39 -18.11
N PRO A 587 41.22 -3.30 -18.58
CA PRO A 587 40.34 -3.34 -19.73
C PRO A 587 41.13 -3.33 -21.08
N SER A 588 42.46 -3.38 -21.10
CA SER A 588 43.28 -3.25 -22.32
C SER A 588 42.99 -4.33 -23.35
N ASP A 589 42.72 -5.56 -22.92
CA ASP A 589 42.38 -6.68 -23.81
C ASP A 589 40.88 -6.71 -24.21
N THR A 590 40.06 -5.85 -23.62
CA THR A 590 38.62 -5.81 -23.88
C THR A 590 38.26 -5.61 -25.36
N PRO A 591 38.89 -4.73 -26.12
CA PRO A 591 38.56 -4.54 -27.54
C PRO A 591 38.76 -5.81 -28.38
N ARG A 592 39.85 -6.59 -28.13
CA ARG A 592 40.12 -7.85 -28.80
C ARG A 592 39.08 -8.92 -28.47
N ALA A 593 38.75 -9.05 -27.20
CA ALA A 593 37.73 -9.99 -26.74
C ALA A 593 36.35 -9.66 -27.32
N LEU A 594 36.00 -8.37 -27.37
CA LEU A 594 34.74 -7.90 -27.96
C LEU A 594 34.66 -8.21 -29.45
N ALA A 595 35.76 -8.04 -30.22
CA ALA A 595 35.76 -8.38 -31.64
C ALA A 595 35.52 -9.89 -31.89
N ALA A 596 36.08 -10.75 -31.03
CA ALA A 596 35.85 -12.20 -31.11
C ALA A 596 34.37 -12.55 -30.74
N LEU A 597 33.82 -11.92 -29.70
CA LEU A 597 32.41 -12.09 -29.32
C LEU A 597 31.46 -11.58 -30.42
N GLU A 598 31.79 -10.48 -31.09
CA GLU A 598 31.00 -9.92 -32.18
C GLU A 598 30.98 -10.88 -33.39
N ALA A 599 32.14 -11.50 -33.72
CA ALA A 599 32.20 -12.51 -34.76
C ALA A 599 31.35 -13.76 -34.43
N ALA A 600 31.39 -14.25 -33.18
CA ALA A 600 30.55 -15.35 -32.73
C ALA A 600 29.05 -14.98 -32.80
N LEU A 601 28.71 -13.74 -32.50
CA LEU A 601 27.35 -13.21 -32.54
C LEU A 601 26.82 -13.09 -33.99
N GLN A 602 27.70 -12.70 -34.94
CA GLN A 602 27.35 -12.64 -36.36
C GLN A 602 27.22 -14.05 -36.99
N ALA A 603 27.99 -15.01 -36.47
CA ALA A 603 27.90 -16.42 -36.87
C ALA A 603 26.73 -17.16 -36.20
N GLU A 604 25.99 -16.50 -35.30
CA GLU A 604 24.94 -17.09 -34.45
C GLU A 604 25.43 -18.33 -33.66
N ASP A 605 26.72 -18.37 -33.30
CA ASP A 605 27.35 -19.48 -32.55
C ASP A 605 27.34 -19.19 -31.03
N ALA A 606 26.28 -19.68 -30.34
CA ALA A 606 26.12 -19.53 -28.89
C ALA A 606 27.19 -20.32 -28.11
N ALA A 607 27.66 -21.46 -28.64
CA ALA A 607 28.68 -22.28 -27.97
C ALA A 607 30.04 -21.57 -27.99
N GLN A 608 30.43 -21.01 -29.13
CA GLN A 608 31.64 -20.20 -29.26
C GLN A 608 31.55 -18.93 -28.37
N ALA A 609 30.42 -18.24 -28.39
CA ALA A 609 30.20 -17.07 -27.54
C ALA A 609 30.36 -17.38 -26.05
N LEU A 610 29.81 -18.51 -25.57
CA LEU A 610 29.97 -18.98 -24.20
C LEU A 610 31.41 -19.34 -23.86
N ALA A 611 32.13 -20.01 -24.77
CA ALA A 611 33.56 -20.32 -24.61
C ALA A 611 34.38 -19.03 -24.45
N LEU A 612 34.17 -18.05 -25.33
CA LEU A 612 34.83 -16.74 -25.25
C LEU A 612 34.54 -15.99 -23.94
N LEU A 613 33.29 -16.03 -23.45
CA LEU A 613 32.96 -15.44 -22.14
C LEU A 613 33.72 -16.10 -20.98
N ARG A 614 33.94 -17.43 -21.05
CA ARG A 614 34.72 -18.18 -20.05
C ARG A 614 36.20 -17.81 -20.05
N ASP A 615 36.75 -17.51 -21.20
CA ASP A 615 38.15 -17.14 -21.38
C ASP A 615 38.46 -15.68 -21.01
N MET A 616 37.43 -14.86 -20.88
CA MET A 616 37.60 -13.46 -20.44
C MET A 616 38.02 -13.38 -18.97
N PRO A 617 38.84 -12.37 -18.59
CA PRO A 617 39.30 -12.17 -17.21
C PRO A 617 38.20 -11.57 -16.31
N ILE A 618 37.01 -12.19 -16.28
CA ILE A 618 35.84 -11.75 -15.53
C ILE A 618 35.50 -12.66 -14.34
N ALA A 619 36.39 -13.62 -14.03
CA ALA A 619 36.20 -14.64 -13.01
C ALA A 619 34.87 -15.41 -13.15
N TYR A 620 34.49 -15.71 -14.41
CA TYR A 620 33.23 -16.42 -14.71
C TYR A 620 33.34 -17.90 -14.35
N ALA A 621 32.64 -18.31 -13.31
CA ALA A 621 32.57 -19.69 -12.84
C ALA A 621 31.23 -20.32 -13.29
N TYR A 622 31.15 -20.74 -14.56
CA TYR A 622 29.97 -21.47 -15.05
C TYR A 622 29.93 -22.88 -14.43
N PRO A 623 28.76 -23.32 -13.88
CA PRO A 623 28.64 -24.70 -13.40
C PRO A 623 29.01 -25.68 -14.53
N ARG A 624 29.99 -26.55 -14.30
CA ARG A 624 30.23 -27.67 -15.19
C ARG A 624 29.07 -28.64 -15.03
N GLU A 625 28.49 -29.09 -16.13
CA GLU A 625 27.48 -30.15 -16.16
C GLU A 625 27.93 -31.39 -15.40
#